data_55b73f6fe2b6b2a74b0b57227b7e0127
#
_entry.id   55b73f6fe2b6b2a74b0b57227b7e0127
#
_cell.length_a   1.000
_cell.length_b   1.000
_cell.length_c   1.000
_cell.angle_alpha   90.00
_cell.angle_beta   90.00
_cell.angle_gamma   90.00
#
_symmetry.space_group_name_H-M   'P 1'
#
loop_
_entity.id
_entity.type
_entity.pdbx_description
1 polymer ?
#
loop_
_entity_poly.entity_id
_entity_poly.type
_entity_poly.pdbx_seq_one_letter_code
_entity_poly.pdbx_strand_id
1 'polypeptide(L)'
;SKPALPESVRTYHSNGKTYTAKVTWDAVDPQLLAQEGEVVLSGRVEGTDLPTRLHIRVSSNTVKGANVAEQWTGSVLPLAFASDSNDADPVAKVNDKVISFTDAPANRWTNWGRDNAEDSVGILFGDSGILTKRAVDNLHVGFHEDHGVGAPSEYVIEYYTGEQIPTVPSNPNRVKDETDHPFNNPANWKEVSNLTVEEPVAAGKMNHFSFDKVDTYAVRIRMKTPEGKRGSSISEIQIFANKVAAEEKSQLTIRVNGDVLPGVNPSVTDYYIDARDRAYPQV
;
A
#
# COMPACT_ATOMS: atom_id res chain seq x y z
N SER A 1 -12.54 -18.47 7.56
CA SER A 1 -14.01 -18.43 7.81
C SER A 1 -14.67 -17.56 6.73
N LYS A 2 -15.87 -17.93 6.30
CA LYS A 2 -16.61 -17.15 5.30
C LYS A 2 -16.93 -15.77 5.90
N PRO A 3 -16.61 -14.65 5.18
CA PRO A 3 -16.90 -13.32 5.70
C PRO A 3 -18.41 -13.10 5.77
N ALA A 4 -18.87 -12.37 6.79
CA ALA A 4 -20.23 -11.85 6.83
C ALA A 4 -20.31 -10.67 5.87
N LEU A 5 -21.10 -10.80 4.81
CA LEU A 5 -21.28 -9.75 3.81
C LEU A 5 -22.33 -8.73 4.27
N PRO A 6 -22.21 -7.46 3.90
CA PRO A 6 -23.25 -6.46 4.20
C PRO A 6 -24.60 -6.88 3.59
N GLU A 7 -25.68 -6.82 4.38
CA GLU A 7 -27.03 -7.15 3.92
C GLU A 7 -27.70 -5.97 3.21
N SER A 8 -27.17 -4.77 3.40
CA SER A 8 -27.73 -3.55 2.80
C SER A 8 -26.63 -2.56 2.42
N VAL A 9 -26.94 -1.71 1.47
CA VAL A 9 -26.10 -0.61 1.00
C VAL A 9 -26.89 0.69 0.98
N ARG A 10 -26.18 1.79 1.11
CA ARG A 10 -26.77 3.12 0.94
C ARG A 10 -26.87 3.46 -0.53
N THR A 11 -28.02 3.92 -0.95
CA THR A 11 -28.28 4.37 -2.33
C THR A 11 -28.55 5.86 -2.36
N TYR A 12 -28.00 6.51 -3.39
CA TYR A 12 -28.25 7.92 -3.68
C TYR A 12 -29.22 8.03 -4.86
N HIS A 13 -30.27 8.80 -4.68
CA HIS A 13 -31.26 8.99 -5.71
C HIS A 13 -31.14 10.36 -6.39
N SER A 14 -31.63 10.47 -7.61
CA SER A 14 -31.60 11.72 -8.39
C SER A 14 -32.27 12.92 -7.71
N ASN A 15 -33.13 12.69 -6.71
CA ASN A 15 -33.74 13.71 -5.89
C ASN A 15 -32.87 14.20 -4.72
N GLY A 16 -31.60 13.79 -4.66
CA GLY A 16 -30.65 14.16 -3.63
C GLY A 16 -30.83 13.42 -2.28
N LYS A 17 -31.81 12.52 -2.18
CA LYS A 17 -32.05 11.75 -0.96
C LYS A 17 -31.28 10.44 -0.96
N THR A 18 -30.94 9.98 0.24
CA THR A 18 -30.28 8.70 0.48
C THR A 18 -31.24 7.72 1.14
N TYR A 19 -31.17 6.46 0.71
CA TYR A 19 -31.96 5.37 1.26
C TYR A 19 -31.04 4.18 1.53
N THR A 20 -31.47 3.32 2.43
CA THR A 20 -30.84 2.02 2.64
C THR A 20 -31.62 0.99 1.83
N ALA A 21 -30.92 0.25 0.96
CA ALA A 21 -31.51 -0.80 0.14
C ALA A 21 -30.82 -2.13 0.44
N LYS A 22 -31.56 -3.22 0.40
CA LYS A 22 -31.01 -4.56 0.52
C LYS A 22 -30.11 -4.86 -0.68
N VAL A 23 -29.09 -5.66 -0.45
CA VAL A 23 -28.19 -6.14 -1.50
C VAL A 23 -28.06 -7.65 -1.43
N THR A 24 -28.08 -8.28 -2.58
CA THR A 24 -27.77 -9.70 -2.73
C THR A 24 -26.43 -9.82 -3.47
N TRP A 25 -25.47 -10.42 -2.82
CA TRP A 25 -24.13 -10.65 -3.36
C TRP A 25 -24.07 -12.00 -4.08
N ASP A 26 -23.24 -12.07 -5.12
CA ASP A 26 -22.91 -13.34 -5.76
C ASP A 26 -22.19 -14.27 -4.75
N ALA A 27 -22.23 -15.56 -5.03
CA ALA A 27 -21.59 -16.53 -4.16
C ALA A 27 -20.06 -16.33 -4.15
N VAL A 28 -19.48 -16.30 -2.96
CA VAL A 28 -18.03 -16.24 -2.80
C VAL A 28 -17.43 -17.62 -3.03
N ASP A 29 -16.50 -17.74 -3.97
CA ASP A 29 -15.70 -18.95 -4.09
C ASP A 29 -14.75 -19.04 -2.88
N PRO A 30 -14.84 -20.08 -2.04
CA PRO A 30 -13.98 -20.26 -0.88
C PRO A 30 -12.48 -20.34 -1.24
N GLN A 31 -12.14 -20.76 -2.45
CA GLN A 31 -10.76 -20.86 -2.91
C GLN A 31 -10.14 -19.48 -3.08
N LEU A 32 -10.91 -18.48 -3.50
CA LEU A 32 -10.44 -17.09 -3.60
C LEU A 32 -10.14 -16.48 -2.22
N LEU A 33 -10.84 -16.94 -1.18
CA LEU A 33 -10.60 -16.50 0.20
C LEU A 33 -9.43 -17.25 0.89
N ALA A 34 -8.87 -18.26 0.25
CA ALA A 34 -7.70 -18.99 0.74
C ALA A 34 -6.36 -18.37 0.31
N GLN A 35 -6.39 -17.45 -0.63
CA GLN A 35 -5.20 -16.78 -1.15
C GLN A 35 -5.25 -15.29 -0.76
N GLU A 36 -4.09 -14.74 -0.43
CA GLU A 36 -3.96 -13.30 -0.21
C GLU A 36 -4.26 -12.53 -1.49
N GLY A 37 -4.95 -11.41 -1.37
CA GLY A 37 -5.28 -10.58 -2.50
C GLY A 37 -6.63 -9.89 -2.36
N GLU A 38 -7.07 -9.29 -3.45
CA GLU A 38 -8.37 -8.66 -3.56
C GLU A 38 -9.35 -9.59 -4.27
N VAL A 39 -10.52 -9.77 -3.65
CA VAL A 39 -11.66 -10.48 -4.23
C VAL A 39 -12.78 -9.49 -4.47
N VAL A 40 -13.22 -9.37 -5.72
CA VAL A 40 -14.33 -8.47 -6.08
C VAL A 40 -15.59 -9.31 -6.25
N LEU A 41 -16.62 -9.02 -5.44
CA LEU A 41 -17.95 -9.62 -5.57
C LEU A 41 -18.87 -8.66 -6.28
N SER A 42 -19.61 -9.16 -7.24
CA SER A 42 -20.75 -8.45 -7.80
C SER A 42 -21.98 -8.65 -6.92
N GLY A 43 -22.86 -7.65 -6.92
CA GLY A 43 -24.10 -7.71 -6.18
C GLY A 43 -25.21 -6.95 -6.90
N ARG A 44 -26.45 -7.22 -6.47
CA ARG A 44 -27.66 -6.56 -6.95
C ARG A 44 -28.36 -5.86 -5.80
N VAL A 45 -28.64 -4.60 -6.00
CA VAL A 45 -29.34 -3.77 -5.02
C VAL A 45 -30.84 -3.83 -5.32
N GLU A 46 -31.64 -4.14 -4.29
CA GLU A 46 -33.10 -4.22 -4.42
C GLU A 46 -33.67 -2.89 -4.93
N GLY A 47 -34.56 -2.98 -5.91
CA GLY A 47 -35.22 -1.81 -6.51
C GLY A 47 -34.40 -1.05 -7.55
N THR A 48 -33.28 -1.62 -8.02
CA THR A 48 -32.45 -1.03 -9.08
C THR A 48 -31.75 -2.12 -9.90
N ASP A 49 -31.53 -1.85 -11.19
CA ASP A 49 -30.71 -2.69 -12.08
C ASP A 49 -29.22 -2.31 -12.07
N LEU A 50 -28.85 -1.33 -11.24
CA LEU A 50 -27.45 -0.88 -11.17
C LEU A 50 -26.55 -1.96 -10.53
N PRO A 51 -25.46 -2.31 -11.20
CA PRO A 51 -24.49 -3.23 -10.61
C PRO A 51 -23.81 -2.58 -9.40
N THR A 52 -23.60 -3.36 -8.37
CA THR A 52 -22.75 -2.97 -7.24
C THR A 52 -21.62 -3.96 -7.07
N ARG A 53 -20.50 -3.51 -6.53
CA ARG A 53 -19.32 -4.34 -6.28
C ARG A 53 -18.87 -4.16 -4.84
N LEU A 54 -18.47 -5.28 -4.24
CA LEU A 54 -17.83 -5.32 -2.93
C LEU A 54 -16.40 -5.81 -3.12
N HIS A 55 -15.45 -5.01 -2.69
CA HIS A 55 -14.05 -5.37 -2.67
C HIS A 55 -13.71 -5.96 -1.31
N ILE A 56 -13.27 -7.21 -1.30
CA ILE A 56 -12.85 -7.94 -0.10
C ILE A 56 -11.35 -8.14 -0.19
N ARG A 57 -10.63 -7.64 0.78
CA ARG A 57 -9.22 -7.92 0.91
C ARG A 57 -9.04 -9.14 1.78
N VAL A 58 -8.31 -10.13 1.24
CA VAL A 58 -7.88 -11.30 1.98
C VAL A 58 -6.43 -11.10 2.40
N SER A 59 -6.16 -11.10 3.69
CA SER A 59 -4.82 -11.06 4.25
C SER A 59 -4.54 -12.34 5.05
N SER A 60 -3.29 -12.81 5.00
CA SER A 60 -2.87 -13.98 5.76
C SER A 60 -2.82 -13.66 7.26
N ASN A 61 -3.27 -14.62 8.08
CA ASN A 61 -3.09 -14.54 9.53
C ASN A 61 -1.63 -14.70 9.98
N THR A 62 -0.75 -15.10 9.07
CA THR A 62 0.69 -15.20 9.34
C THR A 62 1.39 -13.85 9.25
N VAL A 63 0.77 -12.88 8.57
CA VAL A 63 1.29 -11.53 8.46
C VAL A 63 0.75 -10.67 9.59
N LYS A 64 1.66 -9.95 10.27
CA LYS A 64 1.33 -9.09 11.41
C LYS A 64 0.61 -7.80 10.95
N GLY A 65 -0.70 -7.84 10.77
CA GLY A 65 -1.51 -6.66 10.42
C GLY A 65 -1.77 -6.48 8.92
N ALA A 66 -2.34 -5.33 8.55
CA ALA A 66 -2.58 -4.97 7.16
C ALA A 66 -1.32 -4.41 6.50
N ASN A 67 -1.15 -4.63 5.20
CA ASN A 67 -0.10 -3.96 4.43
C ASN A 67 -0.46 -2.47 4.28
N VAL A 68 0.20 -1.62 5.07
CA VAL A 68 -0.06 -0.18 5.08
C VAL A 68 0.67 0.58 3.96
N ALA A 69 1.49 -0.12 3.18
CA ALA A 69 2.17 0.42 2.00
C ALA A 69 1.31 0.38 0.73
N GLU A 70 0.29 -0.48 0.70
CA GLU A 70 -0.47 -0.79 -0.49
C GLU A 70 -1.30 0.38 -0.99
N GLN A 71 -1.11 0.77 -2.25
CA GLN A 71 -1.86 1.83 -2.88
C GLN A 71 -3.29 1.38 -3.24
N TRP A 72 -4.26 2.22 -2.91
CA TRP A 72 -5.67 2.02 -3.24
C TRP A 72 -6.05 2.81 -4.49
N THR A 73 -6.83 2.20 -5.34
CA THR A 73 -7.36 2.88 -6.53
C THR A 73 -8.13 4.14 -6.14
N GLY A 74 -7.72 5.27 -6.70
CA GLY A 74 -8.34 6.58 -6.45
C GLY A 74 -7.89 7.28 -5.17
N SER A 75 -6.97 6.69 -4.40
CA SER A 75 -6.32 7.37 -3.26
C SER A 75 -4.93 7.86 -3.64
N VAL A 76 -4.54 9.02 -3.12
CA VAL A 76 -3.17 9.54 -3.25
C VAL A 76 -2.25 8.86 -2.24
N LEU A 77 -2.79 8.43 -1.10
CA LEU A 77 -2.05 7.80 0.00
C LEU A 77 -2.59 6.40 0.29
N PRO A 78 -1.71 5.45 0.72
CA PRO A 78 -0.26 5.59 0.85
C PRO A 78 0.42 5.80 -0.50
N LEU A 79 1.52 6.58 -0.51
CA LEU A 79 2.23 6.99 -1.72
C LEU A 79 3.65 6.45 -1.69
N ALA A 80 4.04 5.74 -2.75
CA ALA A 80 5.44 5.42 -2.99
C ALA A 80 6.21 6.66 -3.47
N PHE A 81 7.42 6.86 -2.97
CA PHE A 81 8.30 7.94 -3.39
C PHE A 81 9.74 7.44 -3.55
N ALA A 82 10.49 8.09 -4.42
CA ALA A 82 11.91 7.82 -4.62
C ALA A 82 12.72 9.13 -4.66
N SER A 83 13.98 9.07 -4.23
CA SER A 83 14.93 10.17 -4.46
C SER A 83 15.06 10.46 -5.94
N ASP A 84 15.20 9.41 -6.75
CA ASP A 84 15.24 9.47 -8.21
C ASP A 84 14.69 8.18 -8.82
N SER A 85 14.18 8.26 -10.05
CA SER A 85 13.66 7.12 -10.81
C SER A 85 14.05 7.21 -12.26
N ASN A 86 14.24 6.09 -12.92
CA ASN A 86 14.21 6.03 -14.35
C ASN A 86 12.79 6.35 -14.85
N ASP A 87 12.66 7.09 -15.95
CA ASP A 87 11.35 7.56 -16.42
C ASP A 87 10.45 6.42 -16.93
N ALA A 88 11.05 5.30 -17.38
CA ALA A 88 10.30 4.14 -17.82
C ALA A 88 9.86 3.23 -16.66
N ASP A 89 10.53 3.34 -15.50
CA ASP A 89 10.32 2.48 -14.34
C ASP A 89 9.91 3.33 -13.11
N PRO A 90 8.69 3.88 -13.09
CA PRO A 90 8.26 4.83 -12.07
C PRO A 90 8.06 4.18 -10.70
N VAL A 91 8.23 4.97 -9.64
CA VAL A 91 8.13 4.49 -8.24
C VAL A 91 6.74 3.96 -7.86
N ALA A 92 5.70 4.39 -8.54
CA ALA A 92 4.34 3.89 -8.30
C ALA A 92 4.19 2.37 -8.52
N LYS A 93 5.19 1.71 -9.11
CA LYS A 93 5.22 0.26 -9.32
C LYS A 93 5.60 -0.53 -8.07
N VAL A 94 6.14 0.10 -7.03
CA VAL A 94 6.60 -0.63 -5.84
C VAL A 94 5.52 -0.89 -4.80
N ASN A 95 4.31 -0.36 -4.97
CA ASN A 95 3.20 -0.60 -4.04
C ASN A 95 1.86 -0.81 -4.74
N ASP A 96 1.90 -1.30 -5.98
CA ASP A 96 0.73 -1.54 -6.83
C ASP A 96 0.14 -2.96 -6.70
N LYS A 97 0.64 -3.77 -5.76
CA LYS A 97 0.23 -5.15 -5.44
C LYS A 97 0.75 -6.20 -6.44
N VAL A 98 1.61 -5.81 -7.35
CA VAL A 98 2.14 -6.73 -8.36
C VAL A 98 3.57 -7.12 -8.02
N ILE A 99 3.73 -8.28 -7.40
CA ILE A 99 5.05 -8.88 -7.19
C ILE A 99 5.45 -9.58 -8.48
N SER A 100 6.43 -9.04 -9.19
CA SER A 100 6.92 -9.62 -10.44
C SER A 100 8.44 -9.53 -10.50
N PHE A 101 9.05 -10.66 -10.83
CA PHE A 101 10.50 -10.76 -11.03
C PHE A 101 10.84 -11.11 -12.49
N THR A 102 9.91 -10.85 -13.42
CA THR A 102 10.09 -11.09 -14.84
C THR A 102 10.46 -9.80 -15.57
N ASP A 103 11.24 -9.93 -16.64
CA ASP A 103 11.64 -8.79 -17.48
C ASP A 103 10.53 -8.31 -18.41
N ALA A 104 9.59 -9.19 -18.74
CA ALA A 104 8.53 -8.89 -19.69
C ALA A 104 7.19 -9.57 -19.32
N PRO A 105 6.13 -8.80 -19.00
CA PRO A 105 6.18 -7.36 -18.82
C PRO A 105 6.88 -6.98 -17.52
N ALA A 106 7.73 -5.96 -17.56
CA ALA A 106 8.37 -5.44 -16.35
C ALA A 106 7.35 -4.70 -15.47
N ASN A 107 7.35 -5.00 -14.17
CA ASN A 107 6.61 -4.23 -13.16
C ASN A 107 7.54 -3.94 -11.98
N ARG A 108 8.20 -2.79 -12.04
CA ARG A 108 9.27 -2.45 -11.10
C ARG A 108 9.58 -0.97 -11.12
N TRP A 109 10.22 -0.51 -10.08
CA TRP A 109 11.00 0.73 -10.05
C TRP A 109 12.47 0.45 -10.32
N THR A 110 13.15 1.37 -11.01
CA THR A 110 14.61 1.41 -11.11
C THR A 110 15.12 2.84 -11.06
N ASN A 111 16.39 3.00 -10.63
CA ASN A 111 17.20 4.20 -10.83
C ASN A 111 18.22 4.01 -11.96
N TRP A 112 17.98 3.09 -12.87
CA TRP A 112 18.90 2.75 -13.96
C TRP A 112 19.33 3.99 -14.76
N GLY A 113 20.66 4.18 -14.90
CA GLY A 113 21.23 5.28 -15.66
C GLY A 113 21.13 6.67 -15.01
N ARG A 114 20.80 6.75 -13.72
CA ARG A 114 20.78 8.02 -12.97
C ARG A 114 22.13 8.39 -12.40
N ASP A 115 23.04 7.41 -12.30
CA ASP A 115 24.44 7.57 -11.85
C ASP A 115 24.58 8.22 -10.45
N ASN A 116 23.58 8.06 -9.58
CA ASN A 116 23.64 8.47 -8.19
C ASN A 116 24.42 7.44 -7.37
N ALA A 117 25.20 7.88 -6.40
CA ALA A 117 25.93 6.98 -5.50
C ALA A 117 24.98 6.17 -4.61
N GLU A 118 23.90 6.80 -4.17
CA GLU A 118 22.84 6.21 -3.37
C GLU A 118 21.49 6.76 -3.83
N ASP A 119 20.48 5.92 -3.76
CA ASP A 119 19.08 6.32 -3.91
C ASP A 119 18.21 5.74 -2.81
N SER A 120 17.06 6.35 -2.58
CA SER A 120 16.10 5.88 -1.61
C SER A 120 14.73 5.68 -2.24
N VAL A 121 14.03 4.65 -1.79
CA VAL A 121 12.63 4.38 -2.10
C VAL A 121 11.87 4.18 -0.81
N GLY A 122 10.70 4.76 -0.69
CA GLY A 122 9.91 4.68 0.52
C GLY A 122 8.42 4.81 0.30
N ILE A 123 7.69 4.68 1.39
CA ILE A 123 6.25 4.82 1.45
C ILE A 123 5.88 5.93 2.43
N LEU A 124 5.12 6.90 1.97
CA LEU A 124 4.45 7.91 2.78
C LEU A 124 3.07 7.40 3.14
N PHE A 125 2.82 7.22 4.44
CA PHE A 125 1.60 6.61 4.93
C PHE A 125 0.42 7.57 4.96
N GLY A 126 -0.75 7.00 4.75
CA GLY A 126 -2.00 7.71 4.91
C GLY A 126 -3.19 6.78 4.90
N ASP A 127 -4.33 7.36 5.19
CA ASP A 127 -5.62 6.69 5.16
C ASP A 127 -6.66 7.64 4.58
N SER A 128 -7.42 7.16 3.60
CA SER A 128 -8.49 7.95 2.97
C SER A 128 -8.03 9.34 2.50
N GLY A 129 -6.79 9.44 1.97
CA GLY A 129 -6.20 10.69 1.51
C GLY A 129 -5.61 11.59 2.60
N ILE A 130 -5.63 11.16 3.86
CA ILE A 130 -5.11 11.90 5.01
C ILE A 130 -3.78 11.28 5.45
N LEU A 131 -2.74 12.12 5.59
CA LEU A 131 -1.46 11.68 6.16
C LEU A 131 -1.67 11.12 7.58
N THR A 132 -1.23 9.90 7.79
CA THR A 132 -1.46 9.18 9.04
C THR A 132 -0.18 8.45 9.45
N LYS A 133 0.26 8.63 10.69
CA LYS A 133 1.33 7.79 11.24
C LYS A 133 0.91 6.35 11.32
N ARG A 134 1.87 5.45 11.09
CA ARG A 134 1.69 4.01 11.26
C ARG A 134 2.74 3.46 12.20
N ALA A 135 2.29 2.58 13.07
CA ALA A 135 3.17 1.80 13.93
C ALA A 135 3.61 0.55 13.17
N VAL A 136 4.88 0.47 12.81
CA VAL A 136 5.41 -0.60 11.97
C VAL A 136 6.70 -1.18 12.56
N ASP A 137 6.95 -2.46 12.32
CA ASP A 137 8.13 -3.19 12.79
C ASP A 137 8.72 -4.13 11.74
N ASN A 138 8.25 -4.02 10.50
CA ASN A 138 8.73 -4.87 9.42
C ASN A 138 8.57 -4.20 8.07
N LEU A 139 9.39 -4.63 7.12
CA LEU A 139 9.42 -4.18 5.74
C LEU A 139 9.75 -5.37 4.85
N HIS A 140 8.96 -5.65 3.85
CA HIS A 140 9.24 -6.67 2.86
C HIS A 140 9.53 -5.99 1.53
N VAL A 141 10.66 -6.34 0.89
CA VAL A 141 11.10 -5.74 -0.37
C VAL A 141 11.42 -6.83 -1.38
N GLY A 142 10.75 -6.78 -2.51
CA GLY A 142 11.06 -7.62 -3.67
C GLY A 142 12.10 -6.94 -4.57
N PHE A 143 13.33 -7.42 -4.58
CA PHE A 143 14.33 -6.93 -5.53
C PHE A 143 14.27 -7.72 -6.83
N HIS A 144 14.32 -7.00 -7.94
CA HIS A 144 14.44 -7.59 -9.27
C HIS A 144 15.89 -7.47 -9.76
N GLU A 145 16.29 -8.37 -10.63
CA GLU A 145 17.61 -8.34 -11.27
C GLU A 145 17.51 -8.58 -12.77
N ASP A 146 18.25 -7.76 -13.51
CA ASP A 146 18.55 -7.98 -14.92
C ASP A 146 20.01 -7.59 -15.22
N HIS A 147 20.35 -7.40 -16.51
CA HIS A 147 21.71 -7.03 -16.89
C HIS A 147 22.17 -5.67 -16.33
N GLY A 148 21.25 -4.73 -16.11
CA GLY A 148 21.57 -3.35 -15.75
C GLY A 148 21.24 -2.98 -14.31
N VAL A 149 20.42 -3.75 -13.63
CA VAL A 149 19.93 -3.46 -12.26
C VAL A 149 19.94 -4.71 -11.40
N GLY A 150 19.89 -4.55 -10.07
CA GLY A 150 19.88 -5.67 -9.15
C GLY A 150 19.53 -5.29 -7.73
N ALA A 151 19.63 -6.27 -6.82
CA ALA A 151 19.53 -6.02 -5.39
C ALA A 151 20.71 -5.15 -4.92
N PRO A 152 20.50 -4.24 -3.93
CA PRO A 152 21.56 -3.33 -3.49
C PRO A 152 22.73 -4.08 -2.84
N SER A 153 23.94 -3.52 -3.00
CA SER A 153 25.13 -4.03 -2.30
C SER A 153 25.15 -3.66 -0.82
N GLU A 154 24.67 -2.46 -0.51
CA GLU A 154 24.50 -1.95 0.84
C GLU A 154 23.14 -1.24 0.93
N TYR A 155 22.51 -1.34 2.09
CA TYR A 155 21.21 -0.71 2.34
C TYR A 155 21.06 -0.29 3.79
N VAL A 156 20.21 0.71 4.02
CA VAL A 156 19.79 1.16 5.33
C VAL A 156 18.29 1.34 5.30
N ILE A 157 17.59 0.85 6.33
CA ILE A 157 16.16 1.11 6.53
C ILE A 157 16.01 2.27 7.51
N GLU A 158 15.27 3.29 7.08
CA GLU A 158 15.09 4.52 7.81
C GLU A 158 13.61 4.87 7.96
N TYR A 159 13.26 5.52 9.05
CA TYR A 159 11.93 6.06 9.29
C TYR A 159 11.98 7.56 9.52
N TYR A 160 10.90 8.24 9.14
CA TYR A 160 10.80 9.70 9.24
C TYR A 160 10.57 10.15 10.68
N THR A 161 11.42 11.08 11.14
CA THR A 161 11.40 11.66 12.50
C THR A 161 11.32 13.17 12.50
N GLY A 162 11.15 13.80 11.34
CA GLY A 162 11.07 15.25 11.24
C GLY A 162 9.96 15.83 12.12
N GLU A 163 10.22 17.00 12.71
CA GLU A 163 9.24 17.70 13.54
C GLU A 163 8.01 18.14 12.75
N GLN A 164 8.20 18.47 11.48
CA GLN A 164 7.12 18.85 10.57
C GLN A 164 6.43 17.61 10.03
N ILE A 165 5.10 17.67 9.94
CA ILE A 165 4.33 16.69 9.18
C ILE A 165 4.80 16.79 7.72
N PRO A 166 5.24 15.67 7.09
CA PRO A 166 5.68 15.72 5.71
C PRO A 166 4.53 16.09 4.78
N THR A 167 4.86 16.70 3.66
CA THR A 167 3.90 16.95 2.58
C THR A 167 3.96 15.84 1.54
N VAL A 168 2.91 15.71 0.74
CA VAL A 168 2.93 14.84 -0.43
C VAL A 168 3.88 15.45 -1.46
N PRO A 169 4.91 14.72 -1.94
CA PRO A 169 5.80 15.23 -2.99
C PRO A 169 5.02 15.57 -4.26
N SER A 170 5.36 16.67 -4.90
CA SER A 170 4.78 17.06 -6.18
C SER A 170 5.25 16.14 -7.32
N ASN A 171 6.48 15.63 -7.19
CA ASN A 171 7.02 14.60 -8.07
C ASN A 171 7.56 13.41 -7.25
N PRO A 172 6.75 12.41 -6.97
CA PRO A 172 7.17 11.25 -6.17
C PRO A 172 8.28 10.41 -6.82
N ASN A 173 8.50 10.55 -8.13
CA ASN A 173 9.61 9.87 -8.82
C ASN A 173 10.97 10.54 -8.62
N ARG A 174 11.00 11.81 -8.20
CA ARG A 174 12.24 12.59 -8.09
C ARG A 174 12.15 13.60 -6.96
N VAL A 175 11.98 13.11 -5.75
CA VAL A 175 11.87 13.99 -4.57
C VAL A 175 13.11 14.88 -4.40
N LYS A 176 14.27 14.43 -4.84
CA LYS A 176 15.53 15.22 -4.80
C LYS A 176 15.44 16.56 -5.54
N ASP A 177 14.56 16.67 -6.54
CA ASP A 177 14.40 17.91 -7.31
C ASP A 177 13.57 18.96 -6.54
N GLU A 178 12.89 18.57 -5.47
CA GLU A 178 12.14 19.45 -4.57
C GLU A 178 13.04 19.89 -3.41
N THR A 179 13.91 20.88 -3.62
CA THR A 179 15.00 21.26 -2.70
C THR A 179 14.58 21.41 -1.24
N ASP A 180 13.39 21.95 -0.99
CA ASP A 180 12.87 22.22 0.37
C ASP A 180 11.99 21.10 0.90
N HIS A 181 11.83 19.98 0.16
CA HIS A 181 11.01 18.89 0.64
C HIS A 181 11.62 18.23 1.88
N PRO A 182 10.84 17.98 2.96
CA PRO A 182 11.36 17.44 4.21
C PRO A 182 12.11 16.12 4.07
N PHE A 183 11.80 15.33 3.04
CA PHE A 183 12.48 14.06 2.77
C PHE A 183 13.92 14.21 2.30
N ASN A 184 14.29 15.38 1.79
CA ASN A 184 15.66 15.67 1.36
C ASN A 184 16.59 16.09 2.50
N ASN A 185 16.04 16.40 3.68
CA ASN A 185 16.85 16.69 4.85
C ASN A 185 17.23 15.39 5.57
N PRO A 186 18.52 14.99 5.59
CA PRO A 186 18.95 13.76 6.27
C PRO A 186 18.63 13.73 7.76
N ALA A 187 18.58 14.91 8.42
CA ALA A 187 18.26 15.01 9.86
C ALA A 187 16.82 14.58 10.18
N ASN A 188 15.94 14.53 9.19
CA ASN A 188 14.56 14.06 9.35
C ASN A 188 14.41 12.55 9.29
N TRP A 189 15.50 11.81 9.14
CA TRP A 189 15.50 10.37 9.04
C TRP A 189 16.36 9.74 10.11
N LYS A 190 15.92 8.61 10.63
CA LYS A 190 16.66 7.81 11.58
C LYS A 190 16.63 6.36 11.16
N GLU A 191 17.79 5.70 11.29
CA GLU A 191 17.87 4.26 11.09
C GLU A 191 17.02 3.49 12.10
N VAL A 192 16.39 2.41 11.64
CA VAL A 192 15.68 1.50 12.53
C VAL A 192 16.65 0.78 13.45
N SER A 193 16.20 0.43 14.65
CA SER A 193 17.02 -0.31 15.62
C SER A 193 16.74 -1.81 15.52
N ASN A 194 17.75 -2.63 15.88
CA ASN A 194 17.67 -4.08 15.93
C ASN A 194 17.17 -4.70 14.61
N LEU A 195 17.69 -4.16 13.49
CA LEU A 195 17.38 -4.67 12.15
C LEU A 195 17.86 -6.11 12.01
N THR A 196 16.95 -6.98 11.59
CA THR A 196 17.22 -8.37 11.23
C THR A 196 16.66 -8.67 9.86
N VAL A 197 17.26 -9.59 9.15
CA VAL A 197 16.78 -10.13 7.87
C VAL A 197 16.72 -11.65 7.98
N GLU A 198 15.64 -12.26 7.50
CA GLU A 198 15.43 -13.71 7.65
C GLU A 198 16.46 -14.53 6.88
N GLU A 199 16.91 -14.02 5.72
CA GLU A 199 17.93 -14.65 4.87
C GLU A 199 18.79 -13.55 4.22
N PRO A 200 19.96 -13.90 3.65
CA PRO A 200 20.74 -12.94 2.88
C PRO A 200 19.90 -12.27 1.79
N VAL A 201 20.03 -10.94 1.70
CA VAL A 201 19.31 -10.15 0.70
C VAL A 201 19.70 -10.60 -0.70
N ALA A 202 18.69 -10.86 -1.53
CA ALA A 202 18.86 -11.29 -2.92
C ALA A 202 17.73 -10.80 -3.81
N ALA A 203 18.01 -10.71 -5.10
CA ALA A 203 17.00 -10.48 -6.12
C ALA A 203 16.17 -11.75 -6.41
N GLY A 204 15.03 -11.58 -7.06
CA GLY A 204 14.14 -12.66 -7.45
C GLY A 204 13.27 -13.23 -6.33
N LYS A 205 13.26 -12.58 -5.17
CA LYS A 205 12.41 -12.94 -4.02
C LYS A 205 12.00 -11.72 -3.22
N MET A 206 10.99 -11.90 -2.36
CA MET A 206 10.70 -10.96 -1.28
C MET A 206 11.72 -11.16 -0.16
N ASN A 207 12.35 -10.08 0.29
CA ASN A 207 13.29 -10.06 1.40
C ASN A 207 12.57 -9.47 2.61
N HIS A 208 12.59 -10.16 3.75
CA HIS A 208 11.84 -9.80 4.93
C HIS A 208 12.77 -9.21 5.99
N PHE A 209 12.53 -7.95 6.32
CA PHE A 209 13.24 -7.20 7.34
C PHE A 209 12.34 -7.00 8.55
N SER A 210 12.89 -7.22 9.75
CA SER A 210 12.22 -6.92 11.01
C SER A 210 13.07 -5.98 11.83
N PHE A 211 12.44 -5.10 12.61
CA PHE A 211 13.11 -4.08 13.41
C PHE A 211 12.24 -3.68 14.61
N ASP A 212 12.80 -2.89 15.52
CA ASP A 212 12.05 -2.34 16.63
C ASP A 212 10.90 -1.47 16.14
N LYS A 213 9.76 -1.60 16.78
CA LYS A 213 8.55 -0.85 16.44
C LYS A 213 8.81 0.65 16.41
N VAL A 214 8.43 1.30 15.33
CA VAL A 214 8.45 2.75 15.15
C VAL A 214 7.04 3.28 14.81
N ASP A 215 6.71 4.49 15.27
CA ASP A 215 5.50 5.21 14.91
C ASP A 215 5.87 6.42 14.04
N THR A 216 5.55 6.34 12.75
CA THR A 216 6.10 7.25 11.75
C THR A 216 5.13 7.56 10.60
N TYR A 217 5.36 8.67 9.90
CA TYR A 217 4.66 9.01 8.66
C TYR A 217 5.23 8.32 7.43
N ALA A 218 6.51 7.91 7.46
CA ALA A 218 7.13 7.27 6.31
C ALA A 218 8.27 6.35 6.71
N VAL A 219 8.47 5.29 5.90
CA VAL A 219 9.64 4.41 5.96
C VAL A 219 10.26 4.39 4.57
N ARG A 220 11.61 4.35 4.51
CA ARG A 220 12.33 4.18 3.26
C ARG A 220 13.47 3.18 3.40
N ILE A 221 13.86 2.59 2.30
CA ILE A 221 15.13 1.90 2.14
C ILE A 221 16.06 2.81 1.33
N ARG A 222 17.24 3.13 1.87
CA ARG A 222 18.32 3.83 1.18
C ARG A 222 19.34 2.81 0.74
N MET A 223 19.79 2.89 -0.51
CA MET A 223 20.47 1.81 -1.20
C MET A 223 21.66 2.32 -2.01
N LYS A 224 22.76 1.57 -1.99
CA LYS A 224 23.84 1.71 -2.96
C LYS A 224 23.63 0.80 -4.16
N THR A 225 23.91 1.33 -5.34
CA THR A 225 23.90 0.55 -6.58
C THR A 225 24.87 -0.64 -6.46
N PRO A 226 24.43 -1.86 -6.81
CA PRO A 226 25.32 -3.01 -6.75
C PRO A 226 26.47 -2.92 -7.74
N GLU A 227 27.60 -3.52 -7.39
CA GLU A 227 28.80 -3.51 -8.23
C GLU A 227 28.52 -4.11 -9.62
N GLY A 228 29.01 -3.48 -10.65
CA GLY A 228 28.82 -3.91 -12.04
C GLY A 228 27.43 -3.62 -12.63
N LYS A 229 26.54 -3.01 -11.86
CA LYS A 229 25.22 -2.59 -12.33
C LYS A 229 25.16 -1.05 -12.48
N ARG A 230 24.12 -0.56 -13.15
CA ARG A 230 23.84 0.86 -13.34
C ARG A 230 22.68 1.37 -12.50
N GLY A 231 22.16 0.52 -11.61
CA GLY A 231 21.08 0.86 -10.72
C GLY A 231 20.61 -0.30 -9.85
N SER A 232 19.72 0.02 -8.94
CA SER A 232 18.94 -0.93 -8.15
C SER A 232 17.53 -1.06 -8.72
N SER A 233 16.83 -2.15 -8.35
CA SER A 233 15.48 -2.39 -8.82
C SER A 233 14.59 -2.99 -7.72
N ILE A 234 13.38 -2.45 -7.58
CA ILE A 234 12.37 -2.95 -6.63
C ILE A 234 11.09 -3.27 -7.39
N SER A 235 10.62 -4.50 -7.23
CA SER A 235 9.32 -4.95 -7.72
C SER A 235 8.18 -4.52 -6.80
N GLU A 236 8.32 -4.74 -5.50
CA GLU A 236 7.24 -4.45 -4.54
C GLU A 236 7.81 -4.13 -3.16
N ILE A 237 7.13 -3.22 -2.45
CA ILE A 237 7.35 -2.91 -1.04
C ILE A 237 6.06 -3.18 -0.28
N GLN A 238 6.14 -4.00 0.77
CA GLN A 238 5.06 -4.25 1.70
C GLN A 238 5.51 -3.87 3.11
N ILE A 239 4.65 -3.18 3.84
CA ILE A 239 4.91 -2.75 5.22
C ILE A 239 3.68 -3.09 6.04
N PHE A 240 3.88 -3.86 7.11
CA PHE A 240 2.77 -4.31 7.93
C PHE A 240 2.72 -3.54 9.24
N ALA A 241 1.54 -3.01 9.55
CA ALA A 241 1.30 -2.44 10.87
C ALA A 241 1.27 -3.57 11.91
N ASN A 242 1.81 -3.31 13.11
CA ASN A 242 1.67 -4.23 14.22
C ASN A 242 0.20 -4.58 14.43
N LYS A 243 -0.10 -5.85 14.65
CA LYS A 243 -1.39 -6.21 15.25
C LYS A 243 -1.51 -5.46 16.58
N VAL A 244 -2.54 -4.66 16.70
CA VAL A 244 -3.04 -4.26 18.01
C VAL A 244 -3.31 -5.54 18.76
N ALA A 245 -2.81 -5.66 20.00
CA ALA A 245 -3.02 -6.85 20.82
C ALA A 245 -4.51 -7.22 20.78
N ALA A 246 -4.79 -8.52 20.80
CA ALA A 246 -6.14 -9.07 20.58
C ALA A 246 -7.23 -8.54 21.54
N GLU A 247 -6.86 -7.76 22.55
CA GLU A 247 -7.74 -7.07 23.50
C GLU A 247 -8.30 -5.74 23.00
N GLU A 248 -7.65 -5.07 22.05
CA GLU A 248 -8.27 -3.99 21.31
C GLU A 248 -8.95 -4.56 20.07
N LYS A 249 -10.12 -5.12 20.26
CA LYS A 249 -11.10 -5.28 19.19
C LYS A 249 -11.51 -3.87 18.77
N SER A 250 -10.67 -3.21 18.00
CA SER A 250 -11.10 -2.07 17.22
C SER A 250 -12.21 -2.63 16.33
N GLN A 251 -13.43 -2.26 16.63
CA GLN A 251 -14.54 -2.52 15.73
C GLN A 251 -14.12 -1.82 14.44
N LEU A 252 -13.76 -2.60 13.43
CA LEU A 252 -13.53 -2.05 12.11
C LEU A 252 -14.84 -1.37 11.71
N THR A 253 -14.82 -0.06 11.74
CA THR A 253 -15.99 0.75 11.41
C THR A 253 -15.77 1.28 10.02
N ILE A 254 -16.37 0.63 9.02
CA ILE A 254 -16.40 1.16 7.67
C ILE A 254 -17.47 2.23 7.59
N ARG A 255 -17.06 3.40 7.15
CA ARG A 255 -17.97 4.51 6.89
C ARG A 255 -18.04 4.77 5.40
N VAL A 256 -19.23 4.74 4.85
CA VAL A 256 -19.53 5.21 3.49
C VAL A 256 -20.25 6.54 3.64
N ASN A 257 -19.66 7.61 3.15
CA ASN A 257 -20.18 8.97 3.29
C ASN A 257 -20.54 9.38 4.74
N GLY A 258 -19.73 8.91 5.70
CA GLY A 258 -19.91 9.25 7.12
C GLY A 258 -20.75 8.27 7.93
N ASP A 259 -21.48 7.35 7.29
CA ASP A 259 -22.28 6.36 8.00
C ASP A 259 -21.58 5.01 8.13
N VAL A 260 -21.74 4.41 9.29
CA VAL A 260 -21.19 3.09 9.64
C VAL A 260 -21.93 1.99 8.87
N LEU A 261 -21.21 1.15 8.15
CA LEU A 261 -21.78 -0.07 7.57
C LEU A 261 -22.03 -1.10 8.68
N PRO A 262 -23.26 -1.59 8.88
CA PRO A 262 -23.54 -2.63 9.85
C PRO A 262 -23.01 -3.99 9.36
N GLY A 263 -22.61 -4.87 10.30
CA GLY A 263 -22.28 -6.26 10.01
C GLY A 263 -20.86 -6.51 9.50
N VAL A 264 -19.94 -5.57 9.72
CA VAL A 264 -18.53 -5.74 9.35
C VAL A 264 -17.89 -6.86 10.17
N ASN A 265 -17.24 -7.82 9.48
CA ASN A 265 -16.55 -8.92 10.14
C ASN A 265 -15.13 -8.46 10.55
N PRO A 266 -14.76 -8.54 11.84
CA PRO A 266 -13.43 -8.13 12.31
C PRO A 266 -12.27 -8.97 11.74
N SER A 267 -12.56 -10.11 11.11
CA SER A 267 -11.56 -10.92 10.39
C SER A 267 -11.29 -10.45 8.97
N VAL A 268 -12.07 -9.50 8.46
CA VAL A 268 -11.90 -8.87 7.15
C VAL A 268 -11.49 -7.43 7.39
N THR A 269 -10.27 -7.09 7.01
CA THR A 269 -9.64 -5.83 7.42
C THR A 269 -10.07 -4.63 6.58
N ASP A 270 -10.56 -4.85 5.35
CA ASP A 270 -10.90 -3.76 4.45
C ASP A 270 -12.14 -4.08 3.61
N TYR A 271 -13.12 -3.20 3.67
CA TYR A 271 -14.28 -3.19 2.78
C TYR A 271 -14.35 -1.81 2.13
N TYR A 272 -14.49 -1.75 0.81
CA TYR A 272 -14.92 -0.52 0.18
C TYR A 272 -15.92 -0.81 -0.94
N ILE A 273 -16.79 0.15 -1.16
CA ILE A 273 -17.81 0.07 -2.20
C ILE A 273 -17.38 0.98 -3.33
N ASP A 274 -17.08 0.40 -4.48
CA ASP A 274 -16.79 1.18 -5.68
C ASP A 274 -18.07 1.80 -6.21
N ALA A 275 -18.15 3.11 -6.11
CA ALA A 275 -19.30 3.90 -6.59
C ALA A 275 -19.00 4.64 -7.91
N ARG A 276 -17.84 4.38 -8.54
CA ARG A 276 -17.39 5.13 -9.73
C ARG A 276 -18.24 4.92 -10.97
N ASP A 277 -18.97 3.80 -11.06
CA ASP A 277 -19.87 3.53 -12.18
C ASP A 277 -21.26 4.19 -12.01
N ARG A 278 -21.45 5.02 -10.98
CA ARG A 278 -22.69 5.77 -10.78
C ARG A 278 -22.55 7.16 -11.35
N ALA A 279 -23.48 7.54 -12.21
CA ALA A 279 -23.66 8.92 -12.54
C ALA A 279 -24.08 9.67 -11.27
N TYR A 280 -23.17 10.43 -10.68
CA TYR A 280 -23.52 11.38 -9.63
C TYR A 280 -24.42 12.44 -10.26
N PRO A 281 -25.55 12.78 -9.65
CA PRO A 281 -26.26 13.96 -10.09
C PRO A 281 -25.31 15.14 -9.90
N GLN A 282 -25.01 15.81 -11.00
CA GLN A 282 -24.35 17.11 -10.94
C GLN A 282 -25.33 18.04 -10.22
N VAL A 283 -24.89 18.63 -9.10
CA VAL A 283 -25.59 19.75 -8.46
C VAL A 283 -25.25 21.03 -9.18
#